data_3210a0e8940ffb6c92c9a8cb51e488d3
#
_entry.id   3210a0e8940ffb6c92c9a8cb51e488d3
#
_cell.length_a   1.000
_cell.length_b   1.000
_cell.length_c   1.000
_cell.angle_alpha   90.00
_cell.angle_beta   90.00
_cell.angle_gamma   90.00
#
_symmetry.space_group_name_H-M   'P 1'
#
loop_
_entity.id
_entity.type
_entity.pdbx_description
1 polymer ?
#
loop_
_entity_poly.entity_id
_entity_poly.type
_entity_poly.pdbx_seq_one_letter_code
_entity_poly.pdbx_strand_id
1 'polypeptide(L)'
;MDFKIAVLAGDGIGPEISAVGVDVMTAVCEKFGHKVSYEYAVCGADAIDKVGDPFPEATYQACKNADAVLFSAVGDPKFDNDPTAKVRPEQGLLAMRKKLGLFANIRPVQTFKCLLHKSPLRAELVDGADFICIRELTGGMYFGEKYQDNDKAYDTNMYTRPEIERILKVGFEYAMKRNKHLTVVDKANVLASSRLWRQIAQEMAPDYPEVTTDYMYVDNAAMRMIQEPKFFDVMVTENTFGDILTDEGSCISGSMGLLP
;
A
#
# COMPACT_ATOMS: atom_id res chain seq x y z
N MET A 1 -9.65 -3.48 -26.48
CA MET A 1 -10.43 -3.58 -25.24
C MET A 1 -10.94 -2.19 -24.91
N ASP A 2 -12.08 -2.08 -24.23
CA ASP A 2 -12.62 -0.80 -23.76
C ASP A 2 -12.50 -0.80 -22.24
N PHE A 3 -11.92 0.26 -21.68
CA PHE A 3 -11.71 0.41 -20.24
C PHE A 3 -12.49 1.61 -19.70
N LYS A 4 -13.06 1.47 -18.53
CA LYS A 4 -13.67 2.54 -17.75
C LYS A 4 -12.88 2.76 -16.47
N ILE A 5 -12.34 3.95 -16.28
CA ILE A 5 -11.50 4.30 -15.13
C ILE A 5 -12.22 5.36 -14.29
N ALA A 6 -12.39 5.08 -12.99
CA ALA A 6 -12.80 6.12 -12.06
C ALA A 6 -11.55 6.92 -11.63
N VAL A 7 -11.61 8.24 -11.75
CA VAL A 7 -10.51 9.15 -11.40
C VAL A 7 -10.86 9.87 -10.11
N LEU A 8 -10.11 9.59 -9.06
CA LEU A 8 -10.19 10.24 -7.76
C LEU A 8 -8.95 11.12 -7.58
N ALA A 9 -9.06 12.36 -8.04
CA ALA A 9 -7.94 13.31 -7.99
C ALA A 9 -7.53 13.66 -6.56
N GLY A 10 -8.49 13.69 -5.62
CA GLY A 10 -8.24 13.98 -4.22
C GLY A 10 -7.80 15.41 -3.95
N ASP A 11 -6.82 15.59 -3.06
CA ASP A 11 -6.45 16.86 -2.45
C ASP A 11 -5.04 17.33 -2.85
N GLY A 12 -4.72 18.59 -2.56
CA GLY A 12 -3.37 19.14 -2.70
C GLY A 12 -2.80 19.00 -4.11
N ILE A 13 -1.71 18.25 -4.27
CA ILE A 13 -1.08 17.97 -5.58
C ILE A 13 -1.88 16.97 -6.43
N GLY A 14 -2.86 16.29 -5.84
CA GLY A 14 -3.61 15.21 -6.48
C GLY A 14 -4.20 15.54 -7.84
N PRO A 15 -4.90 16.69 -8.03
CA PRO A 15 -5.44 17.08 -9.34
C PRO A 15 -4.36 17.23 -10.43
N GLU A 16 -3.18 17.77 -10.09
CA GLU A 16 -2.08 17.95 -11.03
C GLU A 16 -1.51 16.60 -11.49
N ILE A 17 -1.17 15.73 -10.55
CA ILE A 17 -0.55 14.44 -10.88
C ILE A 17 -1.54 13.47 -11.53
N SER A 18 -2.83 13.50 -11.16
CA SER A 18 -3.85 12.68 -11.79
C SER A 18 -4.11 13.07 -13.25
N ALA A 19 -4.04 14.37 -13.58
CA ALA A 19 -4.15 14.83 -14.97
C ALA A 19 -3.04 14.22 -15.84
N VAL A 20 -1.79 14.26 -15.37
CA VAL A 20 -0.65 13.62 -16.05
C VAL A 20 -0.85 12.10 -16.16
N GLY A 21 -1.34 11.45 -15.11
CA GLY A 21 -1.65 10.03 -15.11
C GLY A 21 -2.70 9.66 -16.18
N VAL A 22 -3.74 10.47 -16.33
CA VAL A 22 -4.78 10.33 -17.38
C VAL A 22 -4.16 10.47 -18.76
N ASP A 23 -3.31 11.48 -18.99
CA ASP A 23 -2.65 11.70 -20.28
C ASP A 23 -1.76 10.51 -20.67
N VAL A 24 -0.95 10.00 -19.74
CA VAL A 24 -0.08 8.83 -19.96
C VAL A 24 -0.94 7.59 -20.27
N MET A 25 -1.98 7.34 -19.49
CA MET A 25 -2.86 6.19 -19.68
C MET A 25 -3.58 6.25 -21.03
N THR A 26 -4.04 7.43 -21.45
CA THR A 26 -4.66 7.67 -22.74
C THR A 26 -3.68 7.36 -23.87
N ALA A 27 -2.48 7.90 -23.82
CA ALA A 27 -1.44 7.66 -24.83
C ALA A 27 -1.05 6.17 -24.94
N VAL A 28 -0.98 5.46 -23.80
CA VAL A 28 -0.73 4.01 -23.81
C VAL A 28 -1.89 3.25 -24.43
N CYS A 29 -3.13 3.57 -24.09
CA CYS A 29 -4.31 2.93 -24.67
C CYS A 29 -4.36 3.14 -26.18
N GLU A 30 -4.16 4.35 -26.66
CA GLU A 30 -4.10 4.66 -28.09
C GLU A 30 -3.01 3.86 -28.81
N LYS A 31 -1.79 3.82 -28.23
CA LYS A 31 -0.66 3.08 -28.80
C LYS A 31 -0.94 1.59 -28.99
N PHE A 32 -1.68 0.99 -28.06
CA PHE A 32 -2.01 -0.44 -28.08
C PHE A 32 -3.41 -0.74 -28.66
N GLY A 33 -4.10 0.25 -29.24
CA GLY A 33 -5.41 0.07 -29.88
C GLY A 33 -6.55 -0.21 -28.88
N HIS A 34 -6.46 0.33 -27.69
CA HIS A 34 -7.49 0.25 -26.66
C HIS A 34 -8.28 1.56 -26.58
N LYS A 35 -9.51 1.50 -26.06
CA LYS A 35 -10.30 2.68 -25.72
C LYS A 35 -10.35 2.83 -24.21
N VAL A 36 -10.28 4.05 -23.74
CA VAL A 36 -10.41 4.36 -22.30
C VAL A 36 -11.40 5.50 -22.13
N SER A 37 -12.24 5.40 -21.10
CA SER A 37 -13.16 6.45 -20.66
C SER A 37 -12.92 6.74 -19.19
N TYR A 38 -13.11 8.00 -18.79
CA TYR A 38 -12.82 8.45 -17.43
C TYR A 38 -14.09 8.99 -16.78
N GLU A 39 -14.36 8.54 -15.54
CA GLU A 39 -15.41 9.08 -14.68
C GLU A 39 -14.76 9.73 -13.48
N TYR A 40 -14.88 11.06 -13.33
CA TYR A 40 -14.30 11.82 -12.24
C TYR A 40 -15.24 11.85 -11.05
N ALA A 41 -14.72 11.55 -9.85
CA ALA A 41 -15.47 11.61 -8.61
C ALA A 41 -14.64 12.25 -7.49
N VAL A 42 -15.32 12.89 -6.54
CA VAL A 42 -14.68 13.62 -5.44
C VAL A 42 -14.31 12.67 -4.29
N CYS A 43 -13.18 12.91 -3.62
CA CYS A 43 -12.79 12.21 -2.40
C CYS A 43 -11.91 13.12 -1.53
N GLY A 44 -11.67 12.69 -0.28
CA GLY A 44 -10.78 13.41 0.64
C GLY A 44 -11.36 14.73 1.15
N ALA A 45 -10.51 15.72 1.32
CA ALA A 45 -10.88 17.06 1.80
C ALA A 45 -11.84 17.79 0.85
N ASP A 46 -11.62 17.67 -0.45
CA ASP A 46 -12.51 18.25 -1.48
C ASP A 46 -13.95 17.70 -1.35
N ALA A 47 -14.10 16.42 -1.05
CA ALA A 47 -15.40 15.81 -0.84
C ALA A 47 -16.05 16.26 0.48
N ILE A 48 -15.26 16.40 1.56
CA ILE A 48 -15.76 16.94 2.84
C ILE A 48 -16.28 18.36 2.64
N ASP A 49 -15.54 19.21 1.93
CA ASP A 49 -15.96 20.59 1.68
C ASP A 49 -17.24 20.69 0.84
N LYS A 50 -17.43 19.79 -0.11
CA LYS A 50 -18.60 19.80 -1.02
C LYS A 50 -19.84 19.15 -0.44
N VAL A 51 -19.68 18.03 0.29
CA VAL A 51 -20.82 17.18 0.70
C VAL A 51 -20.73 16.67 2.14
N GLY A 52 -19.67 17.01 2.89
CA GLY A 52 -19.49 16.62 4.29
C GLY A 52 -19.04 15.17 4.53
N ASP A 53 -18.71 14.43 3.47
CA ASP A 53 -18.30 13.01 3.51
C ASP A 53 -17.02 12.84 2.68
N PRO A 54 -15.91 12.30 3.23
CA PRO A 54 -14.66 12.11 2.51
C PRO A 54 -14.71 11.03 1.42
N PHE A 55 -15.71 10.15 1.45
CA PHE A 55 -15.94 9.11 0.42
C PHE A 55 -17.43 8.90 0.19
N PRO A 56 -18.10 9.82 -0.51
CA PRO A 56 -19.54 9.80 -0.75
C PRO A 56 -20.01 8.54 -1.47
N GLU A 57 -21.28 8.18 -1.30
CA GLU A 57 -21.87 7.02 -1.97
C GLU A 57 -21.76 7.11 -3.51
N ALA A 58 -21.92 8.29 -4.09
CA ALA A 58 -21.75 8.50 -5.53
C ALA A 58 -20.33 8.13 -5.99
N THR A 59 -19.31 8.48 -5.21
CA THR A 59 -17.89 8.11 -5.46
C THR A 59 -17.69 6.61 -5.35
N TYR A 60 -18.27 5.97 -4.33
CA TYR A 60 -18.23 4.51 -4.20
C TYR A 60 -18.83 3.81 -5.42
N GLN A 61 -19.99 4.29 -5.91
CA GLN A 61 -20.64 3.71 -7.10
C GLN A 61 -19.82 3.93 -8.37
N ALA A 62 -19.19 5.10 -8.55
CA ALA A 62 -18.29 5.35 -9.66
C ALA A 62 -17.11 4.35 -9.66
N CYS A 63 -16.47 4.15 -8.50
CA CYS A 63 -15.39 3.18 -8.34
C CYS A 63 -15.84 1.74 -8.62
N LYS A 64 -17.00 1.34 -8.08
CA LYS A 64 -17.54 -0.02 -8.21
C LYS A 64 -17.90 -0.37 -9.66
N ASN A 65 -18.32 0.63 -10.44
CA ASN A 65 -18.74 0.47 -11.83
C ASN A 65 -17.60 0.68 -12.83
N ALA A 66 -16.38 0.92 -12.37
CA ALA A 66 -15.19 1.07 -13.19
C ALA A 66 -14.36 -0.23 -13.20
N ASP A 67 -13.54 -0.41 -14.23
CA ASP A 67 -12.60 -1.53 -14.34
C ASP A 67 -11.40 -1.33 -13.40
N ALA A 68 -11.01 -0.06 -13.18
CA ALA A 68 -9.97 0.33 -12.22
C ALA A 68 -10.19 1.75 -11.69
N VAL A 69 -9.51 2.08 -10.61
CA VAL A 69 -9.54 3.42 -10.00
C VAL A 69 -8.14 4.03 -10.09
N LEU A 70 -8.04 5.18 -10.74
CA LEU A 70 -6.86 6.04 -10.65
C LEU A 70 -7.05 6.96 -9.44
N PHE A 71 -6.34 6.63 -8.37
CA PHE A 71 -6.41 7.35 -7.11
C PHE A 71 -5.12 8.14 -6.91
N SER A 72 -5.25 9.38 -6.41
CA SER A 72 -4.12 10.28 -6.22
C SER A 72 -3.88 10.54 -4.73
N ALA A 73 -3.68 11.80 -4.33
CA ALA A 73 -3.35 12.17 -2.97
C ALA A 73 -4.59 12.56 -2.16
N VAL A 74 -4.61 12.22 -0.88
CA VAL A 74 -5.64 12.63 0.10
C VAL A 74 -4.97 13.20 1.32
N GLY A 75 -5.50 14.31 1.80
CA GLY A 75 -5.05 15.03 2.99
C GLY A 75 -4.99 16.54 2.77
N ASP A 76 -5.34 17.28 3.81
CA ASP A 76 -5.24 18.76 3.80
C ASP A 76 -4.84 19.22 5.21
N PRO A 77 -3.75 20.02 5.34
CA PRO A 77 -3.24 20.49 6.64
C PRO A 77 -4.28 21.21 7.51
N LYS A 78 -5.36 21.73 6.92
CA LYS A 78 -6.45 22.34 7.69
C LYS A 78 -7.14 21.36 8.64
N PHE A 79 -7.16 20.06 8.30
CA PHE A 79 -7.73 19.02 9.17
C PHE A 79 -6.73 18.52 10.21
N ASP A 80 -5.42 18.54 9.90
CA ASP A 80 -4.37 18.06 10.82
C ASP A 80 -4.28 18.96 12.07
N ASN A 81 -4.46 20.27 11.86
CA ASN A 81 -4.34 21.28 12.91
C ASN A 81 -5.66 21.56 13.63
N ASP A 82 -6.77 20.94 13.26
CA ASP A 82 -8.07 21.09 13.90
C ASP A 82 -8.39 19.91 14.82
N PRO A 83 -8.18 20.02 16.14
CA PRO A 83 -8.53 18.96 17.09
C PRO A 83 -10.04 18.73 17.20
N THR A 84 -10.86 19.64 16.67
CA THR A 84 -12.33 19.54 16.69
C THR A 84 -12.91 18.89 15.44
N ALA A 85 -12.08 18.62 14.43
CA ALA A 85 -12.50 17.99 13.19
C ALA A 85 -13.10 16.60 13.46
N LYS A 86 -14.40 16.47 13.22
CA LYS A 86 -15.16 15.22 13.41
C LYS A 86 -14.91 14.22 12.28
N VAL A 87 -14.57 14.72 11.09
CA VAL A 87 -14.33 13.95 9.89
C VAL A 87 -12.99 14.37 9.29
N ARG A 88 -12.17 13.40 8.90
CA ARG A 88 -10.84 13.62 8.32
C ARG A 88 -10.74 12.99 6.92
N PRO A 89 -9.96 13.57 6.00
CA PRO A 89 -9.77 13.03 4.64
C PRO A 89 -9.33 11.56 4.62
N GLU A 90 -8.44 11.15 5.53
CA GLU A 90 -7.90 9.80 5.66
C GLU A 90 -8.97 8.74 5.97
N GLN A 91 -10.07 9.14 6.63
CA GLN A 91 -11.21 8.25 6.86
C GLN A 91 -11.86 7.84 5.54
N GLY A 92 -11.85 8.72 4.53
CA GLY A 92 -12.32 8.40 3.17
C GLY A 92 -11.46 7.33 2.51
N LEU A 93 -10.15 7.41 2.65
CA LEU A 93 -9.22 6.40 2.14
C LEU A 93 -9.46 5.03 2.81
N LEU A 94 -9.60 5.00 4.12
CA LEU A 94 -9.89 3.76 4.85
C LEU A 94 -11.26 3.18 4.47
N ALA A 95 -12.28 4.04 4.30
CA ALA A 95 -13.61 3.63 3.85
C ALA A 95 -13.58 3.05 2.44
N MET A 96 -12.84 3.66 1.51
CA MET A 96 -12.63 3.16 0.15
C MET A 96 -12.01 1.76 0.17
N ARG A 97 -10.90 1.58 0.89
CA ARG A 97 -10.21 0.29 1.02
C ARG A 97 -11.14 -0.81 1.51
N LYS A 98 -11.92 -0.51 2.55
CA LYS A 98 -12.87 -1.46 3.15
C LYS A 98 -14.04 -1.77 2.22
N LYS A 99 -14.72 -0.74 1.67
CA LYS A 99 -15.91 -0.90 0.83
C LYS A 99 -15.61 -1.61 -0.49
N LEU A 100 -14.43 -1.36 -1.09
CA LEU A 100 -14.00 -1.99 -2.34
C LEU A 100 -13.23 -3.29 -2.13
N GLY A 101 -12.94 -3.68 -0.89
CA GLY A 101 -12.19 -4.90 -0.58
C GLY A 101 -10.73 -4.88 -1.03
N LEU A 102 -10.09 -3.72 -0.99
CA LEU A 102 -8.69 -3.52 -1.40
C LEU A 102 -7.75 -3.97 -0.28
N PHE A 103 -7.50 -5.27 -0.20
CA PHE A 103 -6.76 -5.87 0.92
C PHE A 103 -5.26 -5.98 0.72
N ALA A 104 -4.77 -5.91 -0.52
CA ALA A 104 -3.36 -6.04 -0.86
C ALA A 104 -2.82 -4.75 -1.45
N ASN A 105 -1.83 -4.15 -0.80
CA ASN A 105 -1.06 -3.04 -1.34
C ASN A 105 0.27 -3.57 -1.86
N ILE A 106 0.47 -3.44 -3.16
CA ILE A 106 1.67 -3.91 -3.85
C ILE A 106 2.61 -2.72 -4.03
N ARG A 107 3.74 -2.75 -3.35
CA ARG A 107 4.73 -1.66 -3.33
C ARG A 107 6.07 -2.13 -3.89
N PRO A 108 6.32 -2.01 -5.21
CA PRO A 108 7.64 -2.26 -5.77
C PRO A 108 8.62 -1.17 -5.35
N VAL A 109 9.82 -1.59 -4.95
CA VAL A 109 10.96 -0.72 -4.67
C VAL A 109 12.05 -1.07 -5.67
N GLN A 110 12.32 -0.17 -6.59
CA GLN A 110 13.29 -0.38 -7.66
C GLN A 110 14.20 0.83 -7.80
N THR A 111 15.49 0.59 -8.00
CA THR A 111 16.46 1.63 -8.28
C THR A 111 16.78 1.73 -9.77
N PHE A 112 16.94 2.95 -10.24
CA PHE A 112 17.28 3.25 -11.63
C PHE A 112 18.70 3.82 -11.71
N LYS A 113 19.55 3.30 -12.59
CA LYS A 113 20.94 3.75 -12.72
C LYS A 113 21.08 5.27 -12.86
N CYS A 114 20.20 5.91 -13.61
CA CYS A 114 20.20 7.37 -13.81
C CYS A 114 19.81 8.16 -12.53
N LEU A 115 19.18 7.52 -11.54
CA LEU A 115 18.70 8.14 -10.31
C LEU A 115 19.44 7.71 -9.04
N LEU A 116 20.47 6.85 -9.13
CA LEU A 116 21.23 6.38 -7.97
C LEU A 116 21.76 7.53 -7.10
N HIS A 117 22.11 8.66 -7.71
CA HIS A 117 22.59 9.86 -7.03
C HIS A 117 21.52 10.56 -6.17
N LYS A 118 20.25 10.17 -6.30
CA LYS A 118 19.13 10.68 -5.47
C LYS A 118 18.94 9.89 -4.19
N SER A 119 19.43 8.63 -4.16
CA SER A 119 19.37 7.84 -2.93
C SER A 119 20.30 8.44 -1.86
N PRO A 120 19.90 8.50 -0.59
CA PRO A 120 20.78 8.88 0.50
C PRO A 120 21.83 7.80 0.83
N LEU A 121 21.66 6.60 0.28
CA LEU A 121 22.57 5.48 0.48
C LEU A 121 23.67 5.47 -0.60
N ARG A 122 24.79 4.78 -0.29
CA ARG A 122 25.86 4.60 -1.25
C ARG A 122 25.38 3.81 -2.46
N ALA A 123 25.78 4.24 -3.67
CA ALA A 123 25.33 3.64 -4.93
C ALA A 123 25.59 2.13 -5.00
N GLU A 124 26.73 1.65 -4.49
CA GLU A 124 27.07 0.22 -4.50
C GLU A 124 26.11 -0.66 -3.66
N LEU A 125 25.43 -0.08 -2.67
CA LEU A 125 24.43 -0.78 -1.89
C LEU A 125 23.09 -0.90 -2.63
N VAL A 126 22.70 0.17 -3.31
CA VAL A 126 21.34 0.28 -3.90
C VAL A 126 21.29 -0.05 -5.39
N ASP A 127 22.41 -0.02 -6.12
CA ASP A 127 22.42 -0.36 -7.56
C ASP A 127 21.92 -1.79 -7.78
N GLY A 128 20.83 -1.91 -8.53
CA GLY A 128 20.16 -3.18 -8.80
C GLY A 128 19.25 -3.68 -7.68
N ALA A 129 18.88 -2.83 -6.70
CA ALA A 129 17.80 -3.16 -5.78
C ALA A 129 16.47 -3.20 -6.54
N ASP A 130 15.77 -4.33 -6.43
CA ASP A 130 14.48 -4.60 -7.08
C ASP A 130 13.71 -5.62 -6.23
N PHE A 131 12.81 -5.16 -5.39
CA PHE A 131 11.95 -6.01 -4.57
C PHE A 131 10.54 -5.45 -4.48
N ILE A 132 9.59 -6.29 -4.06
CA ILE A 132 8.20 -5.91 -3.85
C ILE A 132 7.84 -6.12 -2.38
N CYS A 133 7.26 -5.09 -1.75
CA CYS A 133 6.62 -5.22 -0.45
C CYS A 133 5.10 -5.36 -0.64
N ILE A 134 4.54 -6.47 -0.17
CA ILE A 134 3.11 -6.74 -0.15
C ILE A 134 2.60 -6.48 1.25
N ARG A 135 1.84 -5.40 1.39
CA ARG A 135 1.25 -4.94 2.64
C ARG A 135 -0.22 -5.35 2.71
N GLU A 136 -0.62 -6.04 3.77
CA GLU A 136 -2.05 -6.19 4.10
C GLU A 136 -2.63 -4.81 4.40
N LEU A 137 -3.84 -4.50 3.90
CA LEU A 137 -4.32 -3.12 3.86
C LEU A 137 -5.65 -2.88 4.60
N THR A 138 -6.32 -3.91 5.09
CA THR A 138 -7.68 -3.83 5.64
C THR A 138 -7.84 -4.39 7.05
N GLY A 139 -6.75 -4.84 7.67
CA GLY A 139 -6.70 -5.33 9.04
C GLY A 139 -5.77 -4.51 9.95
N GLY A 140 -5.50 -5.06 11.12
CA GLY A 140 -4.55 -4.52 12.09
C GLY A 140 -5.04 -3.28 12.84
N MET A 141 -4.10 -2.50 13.39
CA MET A 141 -4.38 -1.34 14.23
C MET A 141 -5.20 -0.25 13.55
N TYR A 142 -5.10 -0.10 12.22
CA TYR A 142 -5.82 0.95 11.50
C TYR A 142 -7.32 0.68 11.42
N PHE A 143 -7.75 -0.58 11.53
CA PHE A 143 -9.14 -1.02 11.44
C PHE A 143 -9.68 -1.67 12.71
N GLY A 144 -8.83 -1.89 13.71
CA GLY A 144 -9.18 -2.48 14.98
C GLY A 144 -9.99 -1.55 15.88
N GLU A 145 -10.45 -2.09 16.99
CA GLU A 145 -11.10 -1.29 18.04
C GLU A 145 -10.14 -0.25 18.60
N LYS A 146 -10.65 0.96 18.78
CA LYS A 146 -9.90 2.11 19.28
C LYS A 146 -10.60 2.69 20.51
N TYR A 147 -9.80 3.13 21.45
CA TYR A 147 -10.27 3.84 22.62
C TYR A 147 -9.29 4.94 23.01
N GLN A 148 -9.82 6.09 23.43
CA GLN A 148 -9.04 7.17 24.00
C GLN A 148 -9.87 7.95 25.01
N ASP A 149 -9.28 8.21 26.19
CA ASP A 149 -9.73 9.21 27.16
C ASP A 149 -8.54 10.10 27.57
N ASN A 150 -8.65 10.82 28.70
CA ASN A 150 -7.56 11.71 29.16
C ASN A 150 -6.38 10.95 29.77
N ASP A 151 -6.54 9.70 30.17
CA ASP A 151 -5.57 8.92 30.94
C ASP A 151 -4.99 7.75 30.15
N LYS A 152 -5.73 7.23 29.15
CA LYS A 152 -5.31 6.06 28.37
C LYS A 152 -5.85 6.10 26.95
N ALA A 153 -5.10 5.48 26.04
CA ALA A 153 -5.52 5.18 24.69
C ALA A 153 -5.01 3.80 24.26
N TYR A 154 -5.76 3.11 23.40
CA TYR A 154 -5.31 1.88 22.76
C TYR A 154 -5.89 1.72 21.36
N ASP A 155 -5.12 1.04 20.51
CA ASP A 155 -5.52 0.54 19.20
C ASP A 155 -5.31 -0.98 19.16
N THR A 156 -6.33 -1.73 18.75
CA THR A 156 -6.27 -3.19 18.72
C THR A 156 -5.68 -3.67 17.41
N ASN A 157 -4.53 -4.38 17.49
CA ASN A 157 -3.92 -5.04 16.33
C ASN A 157 -4.51 -6.45 16.16
N MET A 158 -5.63 -6.55 15.44
CA MET A 158 -6.34 -7.82 15.24
C MET A 158 -6.24 -8.27 13.79
N TYR A 159 -5.97 -9.57 13.60
CA TYR A 159 -6.02 -10.28 12.33
C TYR A 159 -6.74 -11.61 12.47
N THR A 160 -7.57 -11.93 11.50
CA THR A 160 -8.21 -13.25 11.36
C THR A 160 -7.42 -14.14 10.40
N ARG A 161 -7.57 -15.45 10.54
CA ARG A 161 -6.92 -16.42 9.62
C ARG A 161 -7.21 -16.13 8.13
N PRO A 162 -8.46 -15.89 7.68
CA PRO A 162 -8.73 -15.60 6.27
C PRO A 162 -8.04 -14.33 5.75
N GLU A 163 -7.87 -13.31 6.60
CA GLU A 163 -7.15 -12.08 6.22
C GLU A 163 -5.68 -12.37 5.99
N ILE A 164 -5.08 -13.18 6.85
CA ILE A 164 -3.67 -13.57 6.74
C ILE A 164 -3.45 -14.50 5.52
N GLU A 165 -4.29 -15.51 5.36
CA GLU A 165 -4.18 -16.47 4.24
C GLU A 165 -4.26 -15.79 2.88
N ARG A 166 -5.24 -14.85 2.69
CA ARG A 166 -5.41 -14.17 1.41
C ARG A 166 -4.20 -13.32 1.02
N ILE A 167 -3.56 -12.63 1.98
CA ILE A 167 -2.41 -11.79 1.67
C ILE A 167 -1.13 -12.61 1.49
N LEU A 168 -0.93 -13.67 2.29
CA LEU A 168 0.17 -14.61 2.11
C LEU A 168 0.11 -15.31 0.74
N LYS A 169 -1.09 -15.69 0.29
CA LYS A 169 -1.31 -16.23 -1.06
C LYS A 169 -0.79 -15.27 -2.13
N VAL A 170 -1.12 -13.97 -2.03
CA VAL A 170 -0.59 -12.97 -2.95
C VAL A 170 0.94 -12.93 -2.89
N GLY A 171 1.52 -12.98 -1.68
CA GLY A 171 2.99 -13.04 -1.49
C GLY A 171 3.64 -14.22 -2.20
N PHE A 172 3.12 -15.42 -1.98
CA PHE A 172 3.62 -16.62 -2.65
C PHE A 172 3.46 -16.57 -4.18
N GLU A 173 2.30 -16.12 -4.68
CA GLU A 173 2.06 -15.99 -6.12
C GLU A 173 2.98 -14.96 -6.80
N TYR A 174 3.33 -13.88 -6.10
CA TYR A 174 4.32 -12.92 -6.59
C TYR A 174 5.72 -13.52 -6.57
N ALA A 175 6.11 -14.22 -5.51
CA ALA A 175 7.40 -14.89 -5.42
C ALA A 175 7.57 -15.92 -6.54
N MET A 176 6.51 -16.71 -6.85
CA MET A 176 6.53 -17.67 -7.99
C MET A 176 6.81 -17.00 -9.34
N LYS A 177 6.39 -15.75 -9.53
CA LYS A 177 6.60 -14.98 -10.77
C LYS A 177 7.93 -14.23 -10.81
N ARG A 178 8.67 -14.19 -9.69
CA ARG A 178 9.95 -13.50 -9.52
C ARG A 178 11.07 -14.50 -9.23
N ASN A 179 11.94 -14.18 -8.29
CA ASN A 179 13.14 -15.01 -7.99
C ASN A 179 12.85 -16.15 -6.98
N LYS A 180 11.59 -16.42 -6.69
CA LYS A 180 11.14 -17.52 -5.81
C LYS A 180 11.64 -17.38 -4.37
N HIS A 181 11.75 -16.16 -3.88
CA HIS A 181 12.12 -15.85 -2.52
C HIS A 181 11.06 -14.97 -1.85
N LEU A 182 10.49 -15.46 -0.74
CA LEU A 182 9.48 -14.76 0.06
C LEU A 182 9.99 -14.53 1.47
N THR A 183 10.06 -13.28 1.90
CA THR A 183 10.35 -12.90 3.29
C THR A 183 9.05 -12.50 3.99
N VAL A 184 8.62 -13.28 4.98
CA VAL A 184 7.49 -12.93 5.86
C VAL A 184 8.00 -12.08 7.00
N VAL A 185 7.58 -10.81 7.02
CA VAL A 185 8.05 -9.85 8.04
C VAL A 185 7.01 -9.70 9.13
N ASP A 186 7.41 -9.95 10.37
CA ASP A 186 6.54 -9.98 11.54
C ASP A 186 7.24 -9.48 12.83
N LYS A 187 6.55 -9.58 13.98
CA LYS A 187 7.12 -9.38 15.32
C LYS A 187 6.71 -10.53 16.24
N ALA A 188 6.86 -11.77 15.79
CA ALA A 188 6.38 -12.98 16.47
C ALA A 188 6.99 -13.22 17.86
N ASN A 189 8.19 -12.67 18.13
CA ASN A 189 8.79 -12.73 19.45
C ASN A 189 8.01 -11.94 20.53
N VAL A 190 7.15 -10.99 20.13
CA VAL A 190 6.36 -10.14 21.03
C VAL A 190 4.86 -10.29 20.80
N LEU A 191 4.38 -10.15 19.56
CA LEU A 191 2.96 -10.00 19.24
C LEU A 191 2.27 -11.34 18.98
N ALA A 192 1.09 -11.53 19.57
CA ALA A 192 0.25 -12.70 19.34
C ALA A 192 -0.25 -12.75 17.88
N SER A 193 -0.65 -11.60 17.32
CA SER A 193 -1.04 -11.49 15.91
C SER A 193 0.08 -11.96 14.96
N SER A 194 1.31 -11.52 15.19
CA SER A 194 2.48 -11.93 14.41
C SER A 194 2.81 -13.42 14.56
N ARG A 195 2.58 -14.02 15.72
CA ARG A 195 2.73 -15.48 15.89
C ARG A 195 1.74 -16.25 15.02
N LEU A 196 0.48 -15.78 14.95
CA LEU A 196 -0.52 -16.38 14.06
C LEU A 196 -0.13 -16.21 12.59
N TRP A 197 0.38 -15.04 12.19
CA TRP A 197 0.89 -14.80 10.84
C TRP A 197 1.99 -15.79 10.46
N ARG A 198 3.01 -15.95 11.32
CA ARG A 198 4.11 -16.89 11.09
C ARG A 198 3.65 -18.33 11.02
N GLN A 199 2.75 -18.73 11.90
CA GLN A 199 2.16 -20.07 11.90
C GLN A 199 1.47 -20.37 10.56
N ILE A 200 0.59 -19.47 10.11
CA ILE A 200 -0.15 -19.67 8.84
C ILE A 200 0.81 -19.67 7.66
N ALA A 201 1.81 -18.80 7.63
CA ALA A 201 2.82 -18.81 6.58
C ALA A 201 3.59 -20.15 6.52
N GLN A 202 3.93 -20.72 7.68
CA GLN A 202 4.56 -22.05 7.76
C GLN A 202 3.63 -23.17 7.30
N GLU A 203 2.34 -23.07 7.57
CA GLU A 203 1.32 -24.03 7.10
C GLU A 203 1.16 -23.97 5.57
N MET A 204 1.25 -22.77 4.96
CA MET A 204 1.07 -22.57 3.52
C MET A 204 2.35 -22.83 2.69
N ALA A 205 3.53 -22.65 3.27
CA ALA A 205 4.80 -22.79 2.55
C ALA A 205 4.97 -24.14 1.80
N PRO A 206 4.52 -25.30 2.32
CA PRO A 206 4.59 -26.57 1.61
C PRO A 206 3.81 -26.61 0.30
N ASP A 207 2.77 -25.78 0.13
CA ASP A 207 1.99 -25.68 -1.11
C ASP A 207 2.76 -24.95 -2.23
N TYR A 208 3.86 -24.29 -1.88
CA TYR A 208 4.75 -23.55 -2.80
C TYR A 208 6.21 -24.03 -2.72
N PRO A 209 6.47 -25.30 -3.05
CA PRO A 209 7.79 -25.94 -2.81
C PRO A 209 8.95 -25.32 -3.58
N GLU A 210 8.66 -24.51 -4.61
CA GLU A 210 9.68 -23.78 -5.36
C GLU A 210 10.07 -22.45 -4.72
N VAL A 211 9.31 -21.98 -3.71
CA VAL A 211 9.56 -20.71 -3.03
C VAL A 211 10.37 -20.94 -1.76
N THR A 212 11.54 -20.32 -1.69
CA THR A 212 12.31 -20.24 -0.45
C THR A 212 11.63 -19.20 0.45
N THR A 213 11.19 -19.62 1.65
CA THR A 213 10.48 -18.74 2.58
C THR A 213 11.33 -18.43 3.80
N ASP A 214 11.58 -17.16 4.05
CA ASP A 214 12.24 -16.62 5.23
C ASP A 214 11.25 -15.97 6.19
N TYR A 215 11.61 -15.95 7.47
CA TYR A 215 10.84 -15.29 8.53
C TYR A 215 11.74 -14.28 9.24
N MET A 216 11.38 -13.01 9.16
CA MET A 216 12.21 -11.93 9.67
C MET A 216 11.42 -11.02 10.62
N TYR A 217 12.01 -10.62 11.74
CA TYR A 217 11.41 -9.60 12.59
C TYR A 217 11.51 -8.23 11.91
N VAL A 218 10.48 -7.41 12.09
CA VAL A 218 10.36 -6.12 11.40
C VAL A 218 11.54 -5.19 11.68
N ASP A 219 12.07 -5.17 12.88
CA ASP A 219 13.27 -4.40 13.24
C ASP A 219 14.53 -4.87 12.50
N ASN A 220 14.67 -6.18 12.30
CA ASN A 220 15.75 -6.73 11.47
C ASN A 220 15.52 -6.45 9.98
N ALA A 221 14.28 -6.51 9.51
CA ALA A 221 13.94 -6.18 8.12
C ALA A 221 14.28 -4.72 7.81
N ALA A 222 13.93 -3.78 8.69
CA ALA A 222 14.28 -2.37 8.55
C ALA A 222 15.81 -2.16 8.45
N MET A 223 16.58 -2.75 9.36
CA MET A 223 18.05 -2.68 9.27
C MET A 223 18.58 -3.26 7.96
N ARG A 224 18.07 -4.44 7.56
CA ARG A 224 18.57 -5.14 6.38
C ARG A 224 18.22 -4.43 5.08
N MET A 225 17.07 -3.77 5.01
CA MET A 225 16.68 -2.93 3.86
C MET A 225 17.72 -1.83 3.58
N ILE A 226 18.31 -1.25 4.62
CA ILE A 226 19.35 -0.24 4.46
C ILE A 226 20.72 -0.84 4.15
N GLN A 227 21.05 -1.95 4.79
CA GLN A 227 22.38 -2.59 4.67
C GLN A 227 22.54 -3.43 3.39
N GLU A 228 21.47 -4.14 3.01
CA GLU A 228 21.48 -5.13 1.95
C GLU A 228 20.13 -5.20 1.22
N PRO A 229 19.66 -4.09 0.57
CA PRO A 229 18.33 -4.05 -0.06
C PRO A 229 18.13 -5.14 -1.13
N LYS A 230 19.21 -5.59 -1.76
CA LYS A 230 19.20 -6.67 -2.77
C LYS A 230 18.96 -8.07 -2.21
N PHE A 231 18.91 -8.22 -0.89
CA PHE A 231 18.51 -9.48 -0.25
C PHE A 231 17.04 -9.82 -0.52
N PHE A 232 16.20 -8.81 -0.56
CA PHE A 232 14.76 -9.00 -0.70
C PHE A 232 14.36 -9.21 -2.17
N ASP A 233 13.42 -10.10 -2.39
CA ASP A 233 12.71 -10.27 -3.66
C ASP A 233 11.22 -9.94 -3.48
N VAL A 234 10.50 -10.70 -2.65
CA VAL A 234 9.15 -10.37 -2.23
C VAL A 234 9.10 -10.37 -0.72
N MET A 235 8.60 -9.28 -0.15
CA MET A 235 8.26 -9.18 1.28
C MET A 235 6.74 -9.20 1.43
N VAL A 236 6.24 -9.86 2.47
CA VAL A 236 4.85 -9.80 2.87
C VAL A 236 4.77 -9.45 4.34
N THR A 237 3.87 -8.52 4.71
CA THR A 237 3.76 -8.06 6.08
C THR A 237 2.37 -7.47 6.38
N GLU A 238 2.12 -7.28 7.67
CA GLU A 238 0.91 -6.65 8.18
C GLU A 238 0.85 -5.15 7.86
N ASN A 239 -0.29 -4.52 8.13
CA ASN A 239 -0.61 -3.18 7.70
C ASN A 239 0.39 -2.11 8.20
N THR A 240 0.60 -2.04 9.51
CA THR A 240 1.43 -1.00 10.13
C THR A 240 2.92 -1.16 9.78
N PHE A 241 3.42 -2.39 9.82
CA PHE A 241 4.82 -2.65 9.44
C PHE A 241 5.04 -2.38 7.96
N GLY A 242 4.08 -2.75 7.10
CA GLY A 242 4.15 -2.47 5.67
C GLY A 242 4.13 -0.98 5.35
N ASP A 243 3.39 -0.17 6.12
CA ASP A 243 3.39 1.28 5.98
C ASP A 243 4.78 1.85 6.22
N ILE A 244 5.37 1.54 7.37
CA ILE A 244 6.68 2.06 7.77
C ILE A 244 7.80 1.58 6.83
N LEU A 245 7.83 0.28 6.53
CA LEU A 245 8.88 -0.30 5.70
C LEU A 245 8.83 0.19 4.24
N THR A 246 7.64 0.46 3.70
CA THR A 246 7.54 0.96 2.33
C THR A 246 7.96 2.42 2.20
N ASP A 247 7.74 3.24 3.22
CA ASP A 247 8.25 4.61 3.27
C ASP A 247 9.77 4.63 3.41
N GLU A 248 10.35 3.74 4.23
CA GLU A 248 11.80 3.52 4.28
C GLU A 248 12.33 3.04 2.91
N GLY A 249 11.61 2.12 2.25
CA GLY A 249 11.95 1.63 0.90
C GLY A 249 11.97 2.74 -0.15
N SER A 250 11.11 3.77 -0.02
CA SER A 250 11.09 4.92 -0.90
C SER A 250 12.43 5.69 -0.89
N CYS A 251 13.08 5.74 0.27
CA CYS A 251 14.40 6.35 0.40
C CYS A 251 15.46 5.60 -0.42
N ILE A 252 15.36 4.28 -0.55
CA ILE A 252 16.27 3.47 -1.35
C ILE A 252 16.20 3.87 -2.82
N SER A 253 15.00 4.05 -3.36
CA SER A 253 14.79 4.50 -4.74
C SER A 253 15.10 5.99 -4.96
N GLY A 254 15.18 6.76 -3.88
CA GLY A 254 15.53 8.18 -3.90
C GLY A 254 14.34 9.14 -4.05
N SER A 255 13.10 8.64 -4.09
CA SER A 255 11.90 9.48 -4.12
C SER A 255 10.64 8.65 -3.82
N MET A 256 9.76 9.17 -2.96
CA MET A 256 8.42 8.60 -2.76
C MET A 256 7.58 8.60 -4.05
N GLY A 257 7.81 9.55 -4.96
CA GLY A 257 7.11 9.62 -6.24
C GLY A 257 7.51 8.53 -7.25
N LEU A 258 8.46 7.65 -6.92
CA LEU A 258 8.80 6.46 -7.70
C LEU A 258 8.08 5.20 -7.22
N LEU A 259 7.34 5.30 -6.11
CA LEU A 259 6.46 4.22 -5.64
C LEU A 259 5.09 4.36 -6.31
N PRO A 260 4.51 3.27 -6.82
CA PRO A 260 3.16 3.28 -7.38
C PRO A 260 2.09 3.44 -6.30
#